data_8555fbf70d2b989230ec1b45827f276f
#
_entry.id   8555fbf70d2b989230ec1b45827f276f
#
_cell.length_a   1.000
_cell.length_b   1.000
_cell.length_c   1.000
_cell.angle_alpha   90.00
_cell.angle_beta   90.00
_cell.angle_gamma   90.00
#
_symmetry.space_group_name_H-M   'P 1'
#
loop_
_entity.id
_entity.type
_entity.pdbx_description
1 polymer ?
#
loop_
_entity_poly.entity_id
_entity_poly.type
_entity_poly.pdbx_seq_one_letter_code
_entity_poly.pdbx_strand_id
1 'polypeptide(L)'
;MKSLRIVFFLLVFASLSCRKPYLPPQTSTSSSYLVVEGVIQSGSDSTTIKISKTVKLNDTTAKNPVTGATVTVEGEKSGTYPLHDDNGNGQYVSAGLNLSSAQKYRLRINAGSSSYLSDYVEVKPTPVIDSVGYNVQNGKVNLYVNTHDPSNKTRYYRWEYEETWQFHSKYGSAWVLNATATGIIGRTIDQQIYTCFAHNNSTHIVLNSSEKLAKDVIYQSPLIQIPLTSERVETEYSILVRQYAVTQDAFKFYQNIQRTSEQLGDIFSAQPTEISGNIHCLTNPAETVVGYITVGT
;
A
#
# COMPACT_ATOMS: atom_id res chain seq x y z
N MET A 1 -40.86 3.92 -49.27
CA MET A 1 -40.37 2.63 -48.73
C MET A 1 -38.92 2.25 -49.14
N LYS A 2 -38.44 2.57 -50.34
CA LYS A 2 -37.05 2.30 -50.78
C LYS A 2 -36.02 3.15 -50.00
N SER A 3 -36.28 4.42 -49.76
CA SER A 3 -35.41 5.33 -49.02
C SER A 3 -35.22 4.91 -47.53
N LEU A 4 -36.26 4.39 -46.88
CA LEU A 4 -36.20 3.92 -45.50
C LEU A 4 -35.31 2.68 -45.35
N ARG A 5 -35.32 1.79 -46.36
CA ARG A 5 -34.40 0.61 -46.35
C ARG A 5 -32.95 1.01 -46.55
N ILE A 6 -32.65 2.02 -47.35
CA ILE A 6 -31.28 2.51 -47.56
C ILE A 6 -30.75 3.17 -46.28
N VAL A 7 -31.56 3.94 -45.56
CA VAL A 7 -31.19 4.55 -44.27
C VAL A 7 -30.94 3.48 -43.20
N PHE A 8 -31.74 2.42 -43.16
CA PHE A 8 -31.56 1.31 -42.25
C PHE A 8 -30.26 0.55 -42.54
N PHE A 9 -29.92 0.29 -43.79
CA PHE A 9 -28.65 -0.34 -44.19
C PHE A 9 -27.43 0.53 -43.84
N LEU A 10 -27.50 1.85 -44.02
CA LEU A 10 -26.46 2.79 -43.67
C LEU A 10 -26.25 2.83 -42.13
N LEU A 11 -27.30 2.75 -41.33
CA LEU A 11 -27.21 2.68 -39.84
C LEU A 11 -26.58 1.36 -39.37
N VAL A 12 -26.87 0.23 -40.00
CA VAL A 12 -26.25 -1.06 -39.69
C VAL A 12 -24.77 -1.07 -40.05
N PHE A 13 -24.37 -0.45 -41.15
CA PHE A 13 -22.95 -0.33 -41.55
C PHE A 13 -22.18 0.61 -40.60
N ALA A 14 -22.76 1.63 -40.03
CA ALA A 14 -22.15 2.54 -39.07
C ALA A 14 -21.88 1.87 -37.70
N SER A 15 -22.63 0.81 -37.34
CA SER A 15 -22.47 0.06 -36.11
C SER A 15 -21.34 -0.99 -36.14
N LEU A 16 -20.77 -1.28 -37.31
CA LEU A 16 -19.66 -2.23 -37.52
C LEU A 16 -18.26 -1.58 -37.39
N SER A 17 -18.18 -0.38 -36.84
CA SER A 17 -16.90 0.27 -36.56
C SER A 17 -16.14 -0.52 -35.53
N CYS A 18 -15.13 -1.30 -35.94
CA CYS A 18 -14.18 -1.96 -35.07
C CYS A 18 -13.46 -0.91 -34.21
N ARG A 19 -13.76 -0.86 -32.92
CA ARG A 19 -12.98 -0.09 -31.94
C ARG A 19 -11.64 -0.79 -31.77
N LYS A 20 -10.62 -0.32 -32.46
CA LYS A 20 -9.24 -0.70 -32.10
C LYS A 20 -8.89 0.02 -30.82
N PRO A 21 -8.34 -0.68 -29.79
CA PRO A 21 -7.82 0.00 -28.64
C PRO A 21 -6.75 0.99 -29.10
N TYR A 22 -6.91 2.25 -28.75
CA TYR A 22 -5.89 3.27 -29.00
C TYR A 22 -4.73 3.02 -28.04
N LEU A 23 -3.60 2.60 -28.59
CA LEU A 23 -2.35 2.55 -27.87
C LEU A 23 -1.67 3.92 -28.09
N PRO A 24 -1.62 4.80 -27.09
CA PRO A 24 -0.91 6.07 -27.22
C PRO A 24 0.55 5.81 -27.61
N PRO A 25 1.15 6.67 -28.46
CA PRO A 25 2.55 6.53 -28.82
C PRO A 25 3.38 6.52 -27.54
N GLN A 26 4.17 5.47 -27.37
CA GLN A 26 5.07 5.36 -26.23
C GLN A 26 6.08 6.49 -26.33
N THR A 27 6.01 7.47 -25.45
CA THR A 27 7.11 8.40 -25.22
C THR A 27 8.30 7.56 -24.77
N SER A 28 9.37 7.57 -25.56
CA SER A 28 10.51 6.66 -25.48
C SER A 28 11.44 6.89 -24.27
N THR A 29 11.00 7.54 -23.24
CA THR A 29 11.74 7.63 -21.97
C THR A 29 11.35 6.43 -21.11
N SER A 30 12.12 5.37 -21.20
CA SER A 30 12.06 4.23 -20.27
C SER A 30 12.68 4.61 -18.91
N SER A 31 12.20 5.68 -18.30
CA SER A 31 12.61 6.04 -16.95
C SER A 31 11.90 5.10 -15.97
N SER A 32 12.64 4.11 -15.49
CA SER A 32 12.24 3.29 -14.37
C SER A 32 12.60 4.07 -13.10
N TYR A 33 11.61 4.62 -12.42
CA TYR A 33 11.80 5.39 -11.19
C TYR A 33 12.06 4.47 -10.01
N LEU A 34 12.96 4.88 -9.12
CA LEU A 34 13.12 4.21 -7.82
C LEU A 34 11.89 4.47 -6.96
N VAL A 35 11.36 3.41 -6.36
CA VAL A 35 10.26 3.44 -5.41
C VAL A 35 10.77 2.97 -4.06
N VAL A 36 10.56 3.76 -3.03
CA VAL A 36 10.98 3.45 -1.66
C VAL A 36 9.78 3.56 -0.74
N GLU A 37 9.46 2.46 -0.08
CA GLU A 37 8.30 2.33 0.82
C GLU A 37 8.75 1.87 2.20
N GLY A 38 8.21 2.47 3.23
CA GLY A 38 8.42 2.05 4.62
C GLY A 38 8.48 3.22 5.59
N VAL A 39 8.55 2.85 6.86
CA VAL A 39 8.68 3.76 8.00
C VAL A 39 9.89 3.31 8.79
N ILE A 40 10.75 4.23 9.20
CA ILE A 40 11.81 3.96 10.15
C ILE A 40 11.19 3.87 11.54
N GLN A 41 11.16 2.66 12.11
CA GLN A 41 10.66 2.42 13.46
C GLN A 41 11.71 2.88 14.48
N SER A 42 11.32 3.81 15.34
CA SER A 42 12.25 4.38 16.33
C SER A 42 12.33 3.57 17.62
N GLY A 43 11.42 2.64 17.84
CA GLY A 43 11.36 1.79 19.03
C GLY A 43 12.02 0.42 18.87
N SER A 44 11.45 -0.57 19.54
CA SER A 44 11.91 -1.97 19.53
C SER A 44 11.42 -2.75 18.31
N ASP A 45 10.45 -2.23 17.56
CA ASP A 45 9.91 -2.90 16.39
C ASP A 45 10.89 -2.86 15.22
N SER A 46 10.80 -3.86 14.35
CA SER A 46 11.66 -3.95 13.18
C SER A 46 11.33 -2.86 12.16
N THR A 47 12.36 -2.21 11.65
CA THR A 47 12.27 -1.32 10.48
C THR A 47 12.33 -2.15 9.21
N THR A 48 11.36 -2.00 8.33
CA THR A 48 11.35 -2.63 7.01
C THR A 48 11.20 -1.56 5.93
N ILE A 49 12.19 -1.48 5.04
CA ILE A 49 12.18 -0.60 3.87
C ILE A 49 12.13 -1.45 2.62
N LYS A 50 11.12 -1.26 1.78
CA LYS A 50 10.99 -1.93 0.48
C LYS A 50 11.52 -1.03 -0.61
N ILE A 51 12.39 -1.55 -1.44
CA ILE A 51 12.98 -0.81 -2.55
C ILE A 51 12.70 -1.56 -3.85
N SER A 52 12.07 -0.87 -4.79
CA SER A 52 11.72 -1.41 -6.09
C SER A 52 11.87 -0.36 -7.18
N LYS A 53 11.68 -0.75 -8.43
CA LYS A 53 11.59 0.16 -9.56
C LYS A 53 10.22 0.06 -10.20
N THR A 54 9.70 1.17 -10.71
CA THR A 54 8.47 1.17 -11.48
C THR A 54 8.59 0.26 -12.69
N VAL A 55 7.50 -0.41 -13.03
CA VAL A 55 7.37 -1.24 -14.25
C VAL A 55 6.37 -0.59 -15.20
N LYS A 56 6.47 -0.89 -16.48
CA LYS A 56 5.48 -0.42 -17.46
C LYS A 56 4.17 -1.17 -17.24
N LEU A 57 3.05 -0.50 -17.51
CA LEU A 57 1.72 -1.08 -17.33
C LEU A 57 1.50 -2.39 -18.13
N ASN A 58 2.23 -2.56 -19.23
CA ASN A 58 2.15 -3.76 -20.09
C ASN A 58 3.20 -4.83 -19.75
N ASP A 59 4.04 -4.61 -18.73
CA ASP A 59 5.01 -5.60 -18.32
C ASP A 59 4.31 -6.75 -17.58
N THR A 60 4.69 -7.98 -17.91
CA THR A 60 4.18 -9.17 -17.22
C THR A 60 4.79 -9.34 -15.82
N THR A 61 5.86 -8.62 -15.52
CA THR A 61 6.54 -8.64 -14.22
C THR A 61 5.86 -7.66 -13.28
N ALA A 62 5.10 -8.16 -12.33
CA ALA A 62 4.33 -7.33 -11.40
C ALA A 62 5.20 -6.58 -10.37
N LYS A 63 6.45 -6.98 -10.15
CA LYS A 63 7.38 -6.37 -9.19
C LYS A 63 8.79 -6.35 -9.77
N ASN A 64 9.51 -5.25 -9.55
CA ASN A 64 10.91 -5.09 -9.93
C ASN A 64 11.73 -4.68 -8.68
N PRO A 65 12.04 -5.63 -7.78
CA PRO A 65 12.76 -5.34 -6.55
C PRO A 65 14.20 -4.92 -6.84
N VAL A 66 14.71 -3.98 -6.06
CA VAL A 66 16.13 -3.60 -6.06
C VAL A 66 16.82 -4.38 -4.97
N THR A 67 17.61 -5.36 -5.35
CA THR A 67 18.38 -6.24 -4.45
C THR A 67 19.85 -5.85 -4.43
N GLY A 68 20.58 -6.25 -3.39
CA GLY A 68 22.03 -5.99 -3.28
C GLY A 68 22.38 -4.51 -3.06
N ALA A 69 21.45 -3.65 -2.68
CA ALA A 69 21.74 -2.29 -2.27
C ALA A 69 22.28 -2.26 -0.83
N THR A 70 23.11 -1.27 -0.53
CA THR A 70 23.48 -0.95 0.86
C THR A 70 22.51 0.09 1.38
N VAL A 71 21.73 -0.29 2.40
CA VAL A 71 20.70 0.57 3.00
C VAL A 71 21.04 0.85 4.45
N THR A 72 21.07 2.12 4.84
CA THR A 72 21.39 2.55 6.21
C THR A 72 20.49 3.68 6.67
N VAL A 73 20.12 3.64 7.96
CA VAL A 73 19.54 4.78 8.65
C VAL A 73 20.67 5.56 9.31
N GLU A 74 20.75 6.85 9.09
CA GLU A 74 21.79 7.74 9.62
C GLU A 74 21.19 8.76 10.57
N GLY A 75 21.77 8.90 11.75
CA GLY A 75 21.44 10.00 12.67
C GLY A 75 22.16 11.29 12.29
N GLU A 76 21.49 12.43 12.45
CA GLU A 76 22.05 13.75 12.14
C GLU A 76 23.31 14.08 12.95
N LYS A 77 23.34 13.68 14.22
CA LYS A 77 24.47 13.92 15.11
C LYS A 77 25.41 12.72 15.17
N SER A 78 24.84 11.52 15.24
CA SER A 78 25.61 10.27 15.36
C SER A 78 24.71 9.06 15.13
N GLY A 79 25.34 7.92 14.82
CA GLY A 79 24.68 6.62 14.64
C GLY A 79 24.41 6.31 13.17
N THR A 80 24.79 5.09 12.80
CA THR A 80 24.50 4.50 11.50
C THR A 80 24.00 3.09 11.74
N TYR A 81 22.83 2.78 11.19
CA TYR A 81 22.12 1.55 11.45
C TYR A 81 21.88 0.85 10.10
N PRO A 82 22.56 -0.28 9.82
CA PRO A 82 22.39 -1.00 8.56
C PRO A 82 21.06 -1.77 8.55
N LEU A 83 20.48 -1.88 7.35
CA LEU A 83 19.38 -2.76 7.03
C LEU A 83 19.83 -3.82 6.03
N HIS A 84 19.33 -5.05 6.16
CA HIS A 84 19.76 -6.20 5.37
C HIS A 84 18.60 -6.78 4.57
N ASP A 85 18.87 -7.18 3.32
CA ASP A 85 17.93 -7.92 2.45
C ASP A 85 18.37 -9.40 2.41
N ASP A 86 18.06 -10.13 3.48
CA ASP A 86 18.49 -11.53 3.64
C ASP A 86 17.76 -12.47 2.66
N ASN A 87 16.60 -12.06 2.14
CA ASN A 87 15.79 -12.87 1.23
C ASN A 87 16.03 -12.53 -0.25
N GLY A 88 16.81 -11.51 -0.58
CA GLY A 88 17.05 -11.06 -1.94
C GLY A 88 15.79 -10.63 -2.68
N ASN A 89 14.84 -10.01 -1.97
CA ASN A 89 13.52 -9.63 -2.50
C ASN A 89 13.26 -8.11 -2.46
N GLY A 90 14.30 -7.32 -2.17
CA GLY A 90 14.22 -5.87 -2.08
C GLY A 90 13.59 -5.35 -0.77
N GLN A 91 13.44 -6.21 0.22
CA GLN A 91 13.01 -5.82 1.57
C GLN A 91 14.21 -5.76 2.52
N TYR A 92 14.59 -4.55 2.88
CA TYR A 92 15.71 -4.28 3.78
C TYR A 92 15.18 -4.14 5.19
N VAL A 93 15.65 -5.01 6.09
CA VAL A 93 15.14 -5.14 7.47
C VAL A 93 16.26 -4.89 8.47
N SER A 94 15.94 -4.21 9.54
CA SER A 94 16.76 -4.14 10.77
C SER A 94 15.87 -4.43 11.97
N ALA A 95 16.42 -5.08 12.98
CA ALA A 95 15.77 -5.20 14.29
C ALA A 95 15.57 -3.82 14.94
N GLY A 96 14.89 -3.76 16.07
CA GLY A 96 14.56 -2.51 16.77
C GLY A 96 15.74 -1.57 16.91
N LEU A 97 15.63 -0.39 16.32
CA LEU A 97 16.72 0.56 16.24
C LEU A 97 16.92 1.38 17.53
N ASN A 98 15.87 1.49 18.36
CA ASN A 98 15.86 2.25 19.62
C ASN A 98 16.45 3.67 19.47
N LEU A 99 15.91 4.42 18.50
CA LEU A 99 16.40 5.72 18.09
C LEU A 99 16.04 6.81 19.12
N SER A 100 16.98 7.71 19.38
CA SER A 100 16.74 8.86 20.25
C SER A 100 15.85 9.90 19.58
N SER A 101 14.81 10.37 20.25
CA SER A 101 13.98 11.49 19.78
C SER A 101 14.69 12.86 19.82
N ALA A 102 15.92 12.93 20.36
CA ALA A 102 16.70 14.17 20.47
C ALA A 102 17.48 14.54 19.20
N GLN A 103 17.37 13.76 18.14
CA GLN A 103 17.97 14.03 16.83
C GLN A 103 17.05 13.58 15.70
N LYS A 104 17.38 14.00 14.50
CA LYS A 104 16.72 13.60 13.26
C LYS A 104 17.45 12.42 12.64
N TYR A 105 16.74 11.72 11.75
CA TYR A 105 17.27 10.58 11.01
C TYR A 105 16.93 10.67 9.54
N ARG A 106 17.76 10.06 8.71
CA ARG A 106 17.54 9.92 7.27
C ARG A 106 17.85 8.53 6.78
N LEU A 107 17.33 8.19 5.62
CA LEU A 107 17.66 6.97 4.91
C LEU A 107 18.72 7.26 3.85
N ARG A 108 19.78 6.41 3.81
CA ARG A 108 20.75 6.36 2.71
C ARG A 108 20.58 5.03 1.96
N ILE A 109 20.57 5.10 0.63
CA ILE A 109 20.51 3.93 -0.25
C ILE A 109 21.62 4.04 -1.27
N ASN A 110 22.48 3.03 -1.38
CA ASN A 110 23.44 2.89 -2.44
C ASN A 110 23.08 1.65 -3.28
N ALA A 111 22.63 1.86 -4.50
CA ALA A 111 22.16 0.82 -5.41
C ALA A 111 22.96 0.88 -6.72
N GLY A 112 23.87 -0.07 -6.93
CA GLY A 112 24.80 -0.05 -8.06
C GLY A 112 25.66 1.20 -8.04
N SER A 113 25.60 2.02 -9.11
CA SER A 113 26.32 3.28 -9.23
C SER A 113 25.56 4.49 -8.68
N SER A 114 24.31 4.31 -8.25
CA SER A 114 23.46 5.41 -7.78
C SER A 114 23.41 5.48 -6.26
N SER A 115 23.41 6.70 -5.74
CA SER A 115 23.29 6.99 -4.31
C SER A 115 22.11 7.92 -4.07
N TYR A 116 21.30 7.57 -3.07
CA TYR A 116 20.09 8.31 -2.70
C TYR A 116 20.10 8.65 -1.23
N LEU A 117 19.56 9.81 -0.90
CA LEU A 117 19.37 10.27 0.47
C LEU A 117 17.96 10.79 0.66
N SER A 118 17.35 10.44 1.79
CA SER A 118 16.18 11.20 2.26
C SER A 118 16.61 12.48 2.97
N ASP A 119 15.66 13.40 3.12
CA ASP A 119 15.81 14.49 4.07
C ASP A 119 15.94 13.95 5.50
N TYR A 120 16.49 14.75 6.40
CA TYR A 120 16.47 14.45 7.83
C TYR A 120 15.07 14.68 8.40
N VAL A 121 14.50 13.62 8.98
CA VAL A 121 13.14 13.61 9.56
C VAL A 121 13.22 13.47 11.07
N GLU A 122 12.42 14.22 11.79
CA GLU A 122 12.27 14.11 13.24
C GLU A 122 11.49 12.84 13.62
N VAL A 123 11.80 12.30 14.80
CA VAL A 123 11.02 11.20 15.37
C VAL A 123 9.67 11.70 15.81
N LYS A 124 8.60 11.15 15.23
CA LYS A 124 7.22 11.45 15.62
C LYS A 124 6.70 10.33 16.53
N PRO A 125 6.47 10.62 17.82
CA PRO A 125 5.78 9.65 18.68
C PRO A 125 4.33 9.50 18.18
N THR A 126 3.92 8.25 17.99
CA THR A 126 2.56 7.94 17.57
C THR A 126 1.67 7.76 18.80
N PRO A 127 0.56 8.50 18.92
CA PRO A 127 -0.41 8.24 19.97
C PRO A 127 -0.97 6.82 19.87
N VAL A 128 -1.42 6.29 20.99
CA VAL A 128 -2.06 4.95 21.01
C VAL A 128 -3.43 5.01 20.33
N ILE A 129 -3.83 3.89 19.73
CA ILE A 129 -5.20 3.72 19.24
C ILE A 129 -6.12 3.55 20.44
N ASP A 130 -7.14 4.41 20.58
CA ASP A 130 -8.13 4.29 21.66
C ASP A 130 -9.01 3.08 21.47
N SER A 131 -9.49 2.86 20.25
CA SER A 131 -10.28 1.68 19.89
C SER A 131 -10.37 1.47 18.39
N VAL A 132 -10.50 0.22 18.00
CA VAL A 132 -10.98 -0.20 16.68
C VAL A 132 -12.38 -0.76 16.87
N GLY A 133 -13.32 -0.26 16.09
CA GLY A 133 -14.72 -0.67 16.19
C GLY A 133 -15.34 -0.93 14.83
N TYR A 134 -16.56 -1.43 14.86
CA TYR A 134 -17.34 -1.62 13.64
C TYR A 134 -18.81 -1.26 13.84
N ASN A 135 -19.49 -0.97 12.76
CA ASN A 135 -20.94 -0.93 12.69
C ASN A 135 -21.43 -1.62 11.40
N VAL A 136 -22.67 -2.08 11.44
CA VAL A 136 -23.31 -2.69 10.27
C VAL A 136 -24.37 -1.73 9.75
N GLN A 137 -24.13 -1.19 8.54
CA GLN A 137 -25.03 -0.24 7.93
C GLN A 137 -25.02 -0.39 6.40
N ASN A 138 -26.18 -0.21 5.78
CA ASN A 138 -26.32 -0.27 4.32
C ASN A 138 -25.79 -1.58 3.70
N GLY A 139 -25.98 -2.72 4.39
CA GLY A 139 -25.54 -4.04 3.90
C GLY A 139 -24.01 -4.23 3.93
N LYS A 140 -23.30 -3.43 4.73
CA LYS A 140 -21.85 -3.51 4.89
C LYS A 140 -21.45 -3.49 6.35
N VAL A 141 -20.35 -4.15 6.66
CA VAL A 141 -19.58 -3.95 7.90
C VAL A 141 -18.61 -2.81 7.64
N ASN A 142 -18.72 -1.73 8.40
CA ASN A 142 -17.84 -0.58 8.33
C ASN A 142 -16.90 -0.61 9.54
N LEU A 143 -15.61 -0.83 9.33
CA LEU A 143 -14.61 -0.78 10.39
C LEU A 143 -14.04 0.63 10.47
N TYR A 144 -13.79 1.08 11.70
CA TYR A 144 -13.28 2.42 11.98
C TYR A 144 -12.30 2.41 13.16
N VAL A 145 -11.49 3.46 13.24
CA VAL A 145 -10.53 3.68 14.32
C VAL A 145 -10.84 4.99 15.05
N ASN A 146 -10.61 4.99 16.35
CA ASN A 146 -10.63 6.16 17.21
C ASN A 146 -9.25 6.37 17.82
N THR A 147 -8.78 7.59 17.85
CA THR A 147 -7.50 7.95 18.46
C THR A 147 -7.50 9.42 18.86
N HIS A 148 -6.71 9.77 19.87
CA HIS A 148 -6.46 11.16 20.24
C HIS A 148 -5.03 11.34 20.74
N ASP A 149 -4.50 12.55 20.62
CA ASP A 149 -3.25 12.94 21.28
C ASP A 149 -3.53 13.90 22.43
N PRO A 150 -3.39 13.45 23.69
CA PRO A 150 -3.59 14.32 24.86
C PRO A 150 -2.66 15.53 24.86
N SER A 151 -1.47 15.41 24.27
CA SER A 151 -0.51 16.51 24.14
C SER A 151 -0.86 17.50 23.03
N ASN A 152 -1.81 17.16 22.18
CA ASN A 152 -2.31 17.99 21.07
C ASN A 152 -1.23 18.38 20.04
N LYS A 153 -0.17 17.56 19.91
CA LYS A 153 0.97 17.80 19.01
C LYS A 153 0.85 17.02 17.70
N THR A 154 0.10 15.92 17.71
CA THR A 154 -0.19 15.12 16.51
C THR A 154 -1.43 15.67 15.81
N ARG A 155 -1.38 15.79 14.49
CA ARG A 155 -2.50 16.34 13.70
C ARG A 155 -2.80 15.52 12.47
N TYR A 156 -1.86 14.67 12.02
CA TYR A 156 -1.95 13.93 10.78
C TYR A 156 -1.66 12.47 11.04
N TYR A 157 -2.54 11.61 10.55
CA TYR A 157 -2.50 10.18 10.77
C TYR A 157 -2.57 9.41 9.47
N ARG A 158 -1.83 8.31 9.43
CA ARG A 158 -1.90 7.29 8.40
C ARG A 158 -2.10 5.93 9.07
N TRP A 159 -2.97 5.11 8.50
CA TRP A 159 -3.17 3.74 8.97
C TRP A 159 -2.87 2.74 7.88
N GLU A 160 -2.36 1.62 8.29
CA GLU A 160 -2.25 0.38 7.53
C GLU A 160 -2.94 -0.71 8.32
N TYR A 161 -3.41 -1.74 7.64
CA TYR A 161 -4.00 -2.89 8.31
C TYR A 161 -3.67 -4.17 7.57
N GLU A 162 -3.63 -5.26 8.37
CA GLU A 162 -3.58 -6.63 7.89
C GLU A 162 -4.89 -7.29 8.31
N GLU A 163 -5.52 -8.00 7.39
CA GLU A 163 -6.77 -8.71 7.64
C GLU A 163 -6.58 -10.20 7.43
N THR A 164 -7.23 -10.98 8.28
CA THR A 164 -7.28 -12.43 8.18
C THR A 164 -8.72 -12.87 8.40
N TRP A 165 -9.19 -13.77 7.59
CA TRP A 165 -10.55 -14.27 7.74
C TRP A 165 -10.64 -15.78 7.52
N GLN A 166 -11.64 -16.39 8.13
CA GLN A 166 -12.01 -17.77 7.95
C GLN A 166 -13.28 -17.83 7.12
N PHE A 167 -13.30 -18.71 6.14
CA PHE A 167 -14.46 -18.95 5.29
C PHE A 167 -14.57 -20.41 4.91
N HIS A 168 -15.69 -20.82 4.30
CA HIS A 168 -15.87 -22.18 3.84
C HIS A 168 -15.80 -22.28 2.32
N SER A 169 -15.20 -23.34 1.83
CA SER A 169 -15.26 -23.66 0.41
C SER A 169 -16.71 -23.96 0.01
N LYS A 170 -17.09 -23.60 -1.21
CA LYS A 170 -18.46 -23.79 -1.72
C LYS A 170 -18.96 -25.23 -1.62
N TYR A 171 -18.06 -26.20 -1.67
CA TYR A 171 -18.36 -27.62 -1.59
C TYR A 171 -17.41 -28.32 -0.63
N GLY A 172 -17.94 -29.15 0.26
CA GLY A 172 -17.12 -30.08 1.03
C GLY A 172 -16.57 -31.19 0.13
N SER A 173 -15.37 -31.67 0.44
CA SER A 173 -14.77 -32.80 -0.25
C SER A 173 -14.30 -33.84 0.76
N ALA A 174 -14.98 -34.96 0.80
CA ALA A 174 -14.61 -36.09 1.68
C ALA A 174 -13.55 -37.01 1.05
N TRP A 175 -13.25 -36.87 -0.24
CA TRP A 175 -12.44 -37.78 -1.01
C TRP A 175 -11.31 -37.07 -1.75
N VAL A 176 -10.20 -37.78 -1.95
CA VAL A 176 -9.03 -37.30 -2.69
C VAL A 176 -8.43 -38.46 -3.50
N LEU A 177 -7.76 -38.14 -4.59
CA LEU A 177 -6.93 -39.13 -5.31
C LEU A 177 -5.76 -39.55 -4.41
N ASN A 178 -5.45 -40.85 -4.38
CA ASN A 178 -4.23 -41.31 -3.72
C ASN A 178 -2.97 -40.77 -4.42
N ALA A 179 -1.80 -40.88 -3.78
CA ALA A 179 -0.55 -40.32 -4.28
C ALA A 179 -0.15 -40.82 -5.68
N THR A 180 -0.65 -42.00 -6.09
CA THR A 180 -0.39 -42.59 -7.42
C THR A 180 -1.47 -42.24 -8.44
N ALA A 181 -2.48 -41.47 -8.07
CA ALA A 181 -3.65 -41.12 -8.89
C ALA A 181 -4.42 -42.32 -9.47
N THR A 182 -4.29 -43.52 -8.86
CA THR A 182 -4.90 -44.77 -9.30
C THR A 182 -6.20 -45.12 -8.58
N GLY A 183 -6.55 -44.40 -7.50
CA GLY A 183 -7.73 -44.66 -6.72
C GLY A 183 -8.16 -43.46 -5.90
N ILE A 184 -9.41 -43.52 -5.38
CA ILE A 184 -9.99 -42.49 -4.55
C ILE A 184 -9.96 -42.99 -3.11
N ILE A 185 -9.46 -42.18 -2.19
CA ILE A 185 -9.38 -42.45 -0.75
C ILE A 185 -10.10 -41.37 0.06
N GLY A 186 -10.55 -41.67 1.25
CA GLY A 186 -11.09 -40.67 2.17
C GLY A 186 -10.01 -39.68 2.60
N ARG A 187 -10.36 -38.41 2.68
CA ARG A 187 -9.50 -37.39 3.27
C ARG A 187 -9.33 -37.62 4.75
N THR A 188 -8.11 -37.52 5.24
CA THR A 188 -7.81 -37.44 6.66
C THR A 188 -8.15 -36.03 7.18
N ILE A 189 -8.15 -35.86 8.52
CA ILE A 189 -8.57 -34.60 9.16
C ILE A 189 -7.66 -33.42 8.72
N ASP A 190 -6.37 -33.67 8.55
CA ASP A 190 -5.37 -32.72 8.07
C ASP A 190 -5.47 -32.40 6.56
N GLN A 191 -6.18 -33.24 5.80
CA GLN A 191 -6.46 -33.04 4.38
C GLN A 191 -7.81 -32.35 4.14
N GLN A 192 -8.54 -31.96 5.16
CA GLN A 192 -9.82 -31.26 5.00
C GLN A 192 -9.61 -29.91 4.35
N ILE A 193 -10.46 -29.56 3.40
CA ILE A 193 -10.38 -28.32 2.61
C ILE A 193 -11.70 -27.53 2.68
N TYR A 194 -12.57 -27.86 3.62
CA TYR A 194 -13.84 -27.16 3.79
C TYR A 194 -13.64 -25.81 4.47
N THR A 195 -12.87 -25.79 5.55
CA THR A 195 -12.51 -24.56 6.26
C THR A 195 -11.23 -23.98 5.65
N CYS A 196 -11.30 -22.74 5.21
CA CYS A 196 -10.23 -22.02 4.55
C CYS A 196 -9.88 -20.78 5.34
N PHE A 197 -8.62 -20.35 5.23
CA PHE A 197 -8.13 -19.08 5.77
C PHE A 197 -7.52 -18.27 4.64
N ALA A 198 -7.76 -16.98 4.65
CA ALA A 198 -7.08 -16.06 3.75
C ALA A 198 -6.64 -14.81 4.51
N HIS A 199 -5.65 -14.13 3.96
CA HIS A 199 -5.13 -12.88 4.52
C HIS A 199 -4.93 -11.86 3.41
N ASN A 200 -4.97 -10.59 3.77
CA ASN A 200 -4.68 -9.50 2.86
C ASN A 200 -4.09 -8.31 3.65
N ASN A 201 -3.36 -7.47 2.94
CA ASN A 201 -2.86 -6.20 3.49
C ASN A 201 -3.67 -5.05 2.90
N SER A 202 -3.71 -3.93 3.61
CA SER A 202 -4.32 -2.71 3.09
C SER A 202 -3.68 -2.32 1.74
N THR A 203 -4.51 -2.15 0.73
CA THR A 203 -4.11 -1.70 -0.61
C THR A 203 -4.45 -0.23 -0.85
N HIS A 204 -5.26 0.35 0.03
CA HIS A 204 -5.66 1.76 0.00
C HIS A 204 -4.88 2.55 1.04
N ILE A 205 -4.60 3.81 0.70
CA ILE A 205 -3.96 4.75 1.63
C ILE A 205 -5.04 5.32 2.53
N VAL A 206 -4.99 4.97 3.82
CA VAL A 206 -5.96 5.46 4.81
C VAL A 206 -5.35 6.64 5.56
N LEU A 207 -5.94 7.82 5.42
CA LEU A 207 -5.47 9.07 5.99
C LEU A 207 -6.61 9.80 6.70
N ASN A 208 -6.29 10.46 7.79
CA ASN A 208 -7.17 11.46 8.41
C ASN A 208 -6.36 12.51 9.16
N SER A 209 -6.99 13.64 9.45
CA SER A 209 -6.37 14.80 10.09
C SER A 209 -7.33 15.50 11.03
N SER A 210 -6.82 15.88 12.17
CA SER A 210 -7.48 16.77 13.13
C SER A 210 -7.04 18.24 13.00
N GLU A 211 -6.34 18.60 11.91
CA GLU A 211 -5.78 19.94 11.69
C GLU A 211 -6.80 21.07 11.89
N LYS A 212 -8.04 20.85 11.46
CA LYS A 212 -9.13 21.85 11.55
C LYS A 212 -9.85 21.86 12.90
N LEU A 213 -9.47 20.96 13.80
CA LEU A 213 -10.10 20.83 15.11
C LEU A 213 -9.28 21.55 16.18
N ALA A 214 -9.94 22.05 17.22
CA ALA A 214 -9.29 22.70 18.36
C ALA A 214 -8.42 21.70 19.15
N LYS A 215 -8.86 20.44 19.23
CA LYS A 215 -8.14 19.36 19.89
C LYS A 215 -7.84 18.25 18.88
N ASP A 216 -6.78 17.51 19.15
CA ASP A 216 -6.46 16.32 18.37
C ASP A 216 -7.36 15.17 18.81
N VAL A 217 -8.44 14.97 18.09
CA VAL A 217 -9.38 13.86 18.28
C VAL A 217 -9.83 13.37 16.92
N ILE A 218 -9.58 12.10 16.65
CA ILE A 218 -10.11 11.39 15.49
C ILE A 218 -11.19 10.44 15.98
N TYR A 219 -12.41 10.64 15.52
CA TYR A 219 -13.56 9.84 15.91
C TYR A 219 -14.13 9.11 14.69
N GLN A 220 -14.26 7.78 14.81
CA GLN A 220 -14.80 6.89 13.78
C GLN A 220 -14.20 7.11 12.39
N SER A 221 -12.86 7.26 12.33
CA SER A 221 -12.19 7.34 11.04
C SER A 221 -12.35 6.01 10.29
N PRO A 222 -12.93 6.02 9.07
CA PRO A 222 -13.19 4.78 8.33
C PRO A 222 -11.86 4.13 7.90
N LEU A 223 -11.75 2.81 8.13
CA LEU A 223 -10.64 1.98 7.68
C LEU A 223 -11.00 1.20 6.41
N ILE A 224 -12.05 0.39 6.51
CA ILE A 224 -12.51 -0.48 5.41
C ILE A 224 -14.02 -0.72 5.52
N GLN A 225 -14.66 -0.92 4.37
CA GLN A 225 -16.06 -1.33 4.25
C GLN A 225 -16.12 -2.70 3.58
N ILE A 226 -16.72 -3.67 4.24
CA ILE A 226 -16.85 -5.06 3.76
C ILE A 226 -18.33 -5.36 3.52
N PRO A 227 -18.75 -5.69 2.27
CA PRO A 227 -20.12 -6.13 2.02
C PRO A 227 -20.47 -7.38 2.85
N LEU A 228 -21.69 -7.44 3.40
CA LEU A 228 -22.17 -8.62 4.15
C LEU A 228 -22.21 -9.91 3.31
N THR A 229 -22.17 -9.78 1.97
CA THR A 229 -22.09 -10.92 1.05
C THR A 229 -20.67 -11.41 0.80
N SER A 230 -19.68 -10.76 1.40
CA SER A 230 -18.26 -11.12 1.25
C SER A 230 -17.92 -12.32 2.12
N GLU A 231 -17.11 -13.25 1.59
CA GLU A 231 -16.53 -14.36 2.35
C GLU A 231 -15.73 -13.93 3.58
N ARG A 232 -15.21 -12.67 3.58
CA ARG A 232 -14.44 -12.12 4.70
C ARG A 232 -15.20 -12.09 6.02
N VAL A 233 -16.52 -11.96 5.97
CA VAL A 233 -17.39 -11.86 7.15
C VAL A 233 -18.33 -13.07 7.29
N GLU A 234 -17.99 -14.16 6.60
CA GLU A 234 -18.80 -15.40 6.65
C GLU A 234 -18.73 -16.08 8.00
N THR A 235 -17.52 -16.29 8.53
CA THR A 235 -17.31 -17.05 9.75
C THR A 235 -16.59 -16.22 10.80
N GLU A 236 -15.35 -15.85 10.55
CA GLU A 236 -14.51 -15.09 11.48
C GLU A 236 -13.66 -14.10 10.71
N TYR A 237 -13.50 -12.89 11.26
CA TYR A 237 -12.69 -11.83 10.70
C TYR A 237 -11.81 -11.20 11.77
N SER A 238 -10.54 -11.04 11.48
CA SER A 238 -9.55 -10.36 12.32
C SER A 238 -8.87 -9.27 11.54
N ILE A 239 -8.63 -8.14 12.20
CA ILE A 239 -7.88 -7.03 11.63
C ILE A 239 -6.80 -6.56 12.61
N LEU A 240 -5.58 -6.42 12.12
CA LEU A 240 -4.47 -5.79 12.84
C LEU A 240 -4.25 -4.39 12.24
N VAL A 241 -4.51 -3.36 13.02
CA VAL A 241 -4.37 -1.96 12.57
C VAL A 241 -3.06 -1.39 13.11
N ARG A 242 -2.27 -0.79 12.21
CA ARG A 242 -1.07 0.00 12.56
C ARG A 242 -1.34 1.47 12.31
N GLN A 243 -1.02 2.29 13.27
CA GLN A 243 -1.18 3.75 13.23
C GLN A 243 0.19 4.43 13.14
N TYR A 244 0.28 5.44 12.32
CA TYR A 244 1.47 6.29 12.18
C TYR A 244 1.09 7.76 12.32
N ALA A 245 1.75 8.45 13.24
CA ALA A 245 1.77 9.90 13.25
C ALA A 245 2.70 10.40 12.17
N VAL A 246 2.24 11.26 11.29
CA VAL A 246 3.02 11.76 10.15
C VAL A 246 3.13 13.29 10.18
N THR A 247 4.12 13.82 9.49
CA THR A 247 4.24 15.27 9.27
C THR A 247 3.20 15.76 8.25
N GLN A 248 2.94 17.06 8.23
CA GLN A 248 2.04 17.65 7.24
C GLN A 248 2.51 17.37 5.79
N ASP A 249 3.81 17.42 5.55
CA ASP A 249 4.37 17.18 4.22
C ASP A 249 4.23 15.70 3.81
N ALA A 250 4.48 14.76 4.73
CA ALA A 250 4.22 13.35 4.51
C ALA A 250 2.73 13.10 4.22
N PHE A 251 1.84 13.73 4.98
CA PHE A 251 0.39 13.63 4.77
C PHE A 251 -0.01 14.12 3.38
N LYS A 252 0.48 15.29 2.95
CA LYS A 252 0.24 15.83 1.60
C LYS A 252 0.78 14.91 0.50
N PHE A 253 1.98 14.33 0.71
CA PHE A 253 2.55 13.35 -0.21
C PHE A 253 1.64 12.14 -0.39
N TYR A 254 1.22 11.49 0.70
CA TYR A 254 0.31 10.35 0.64
C TYR A 254 -1.07 10.73 0.07
N GLN A 255 -1.58 11.92 0.36
CA GLN A 255 -2.82 12.42 -0.22
C GLN A 255 -2.71 12.61 -1.74
N ASN A 256 -1.57 13.05 -2.23
CA ASN A 256 -1.33 13.17 -3.68
C ASN A 256 -1.25 11.80 -4.35
N ILE A 257 -0.57 10.81 -3.71
CA ILE A 257 -0.57 9.43 -4.22
C ILE A 257 -2.00 8.89 -4.25
N GLN A 258 -2.76 9.04 -3.17
CA GLN A 258 -4.16 8.58 -3.10
C GLN A 258 -5.00 9.17 -4.25
N ARG A 259 -4.91 10.47 -4.49
CA ARG A 259 -5.62 11.12 -5.60
C ARG A 259 -5.19 10.60 -6.97
N THR A 260 -3.91 10.34 -7.14
CA THR A 260 -3.35 9.90 -8.43
C THR A 260 -3.60 8.42 -8.70
N SER A 261 -3.64 7.56 -7.67
CA SER A 261 -3.78 6.10 -7.82
C SER A 261 -5.21 5.60 -7.67
N GLU A 262 -6.00 6.21 -6.77
CA GLU A 262 -7.32 5.70 -6.40
C GLU A 262 -8.48 6.46 -7.07
N GLN A 263 -8.23 7.68 -7.58
CA GLN A 263 -9.23 8.53 -8.21
C GLN A 263 -9.06 8.64 -9.74
N LEU A 264 -8.27 7.75 -10.34
CA LEU A 264 -8.12 7.68 -11.80
C LEU A 264 -9.39 7.12 -12.43
N GLY A 265 -9.98 7.88 -13.35
CA GLY A 265 -11.13 7.43 -14.16
C GLY A 265 -12.23 8.45 -14.33
N ASP A 266 -12.21 9.57 -13.65
CA ASP A 266 -13.11 10.68 -13.91
C ASP A 266 -12.43 11.63 -14.90
N ILE A 267 -13.16 12.02 -15.96
CA ILE A 267 -12.72 13.02 -16.96
C ILE A 267 -12.43 14.39 -16.33
N PHE A 268 -12.85 14.62 -15.10
CA PHE A 268 -12.60 15.83 -14.32
C PHE A 268 -11.55 15.64 -13.23
N SER A 269 -10.91 14.46 -13.13
CA SER A 269 -9.84 14.25 -12.17
C SER A 269 -8.65 15.16 -12.50
N ALA A 270 -8.01 15.69 -11.44
CA ALA A 270 -6.81 16.50 -11.59
C ALA A 270 -5.75 15.72 -12.37
N GLN A 271 -5.07 16.39 -13.29
CA GLN A 271 -3.97 15.75 -14.03
C GLN A 271 -2.94 15.21 -13.03
N PRO A 272 -2.40 14.01 -13.26
CA PRO A 272 -1.33 13.47 -12.43
C PRO A 272 -0.18 14.48 -12.38
N THR A 273 0.11 14.99 -11.19
CA THR A 273 1.31 15.80 -10.97
C THR A 273 2.47 14.86 -10.65
N GLU A 274 3.67 15.29 -10.98
CA GLU A 274 4.89 14.58 -10.61
C GLU A 274 4.94 14.44 -9.07
N ILE A 275 4.94 13.19 -8.58
CA ILE A 275 4.92 12.90 -7.16
C ILE A 275 6.37 12.78 -6.71
N SER A 276 6.93 13.84 -6.16
CA SER A 276 8.23 13.82 -5.49
C SER A 276 8.03 13.68 -3.98
N GLY A 277 8.81 12.78 -3.36
CA GLY A 277 8.87 12.62 -1.91
C GLY A 277 10.02 13.42 -1.30
N ASN A 278 10.54 12.91 -0.19
CA ASN A 278 11.70 13.49 0.49
C ASN A 278 13.00 12.70 0.25
N ILE A 279 13.09 11.97 -0.85
CA ILE A 279 14.26 11.18 -1.22
C ILE A 279 14.83 11.73 -2.53
N HIS A 280 16.13 11.98 -2.55
CA HIS A 280 16.82 12.61 -3.67
C HIS A 280 17.96 11.73 -4.17
N CYS A 281 18.12 11.63 -5.51
CA CYS A 281 19.28 10.98 -6.12
C CYS A 281 20.46 11.94 -6.12
N LEU A 282 21.57 11.55 -5.46
CA LEU A 282 22.78 12.39 -5.40
C LEU A 282 23.62 12.32 -6.68
N THR A 283 23.59 11.18 -7.35
CA THR A 283 24.36 10.92 -8.57
C THR A 283 23.69 11.49 -9.81
N ASN A 284 22.37 11.66 -9.79
CA ASN A 284 21.59 12.27 -10.86
C ASN A 284 20.43 13.09 -10.27
N PRO A 285 20.61 14.38 -9.97
CA PRO A 285 19.57 15.21 -9.34
C PRO A 285 18.28 15.35 -10.16
N ALA A 286 18.30 15.02 -11.45
CA ALA A 286 17.11 15.02 -12.31
C ALA A 286 16.30 13.71 -12.22
N GLU A 287 16.80 12.68 -11.50
CA GLU A 287 16.09 11.42 -11.30
C GLU A 287 15.03 11.57 -10.23
N THR A 288 13.78 11.35 -10.62
CA THR A 288 12.66 11.34 -9.69
C THR A 288 12.65 10.05 -8.87
N VAL A 289 12.54 10.18 -7.56
CA VAL A 289 12.34 9.06 -6.63
C VAL A 289 10.95 9.14 -6.04
N VAL A 290 10.20 8.04 -6.13
CA VAL A 290 8.86 7.94 -5.54
C VAL A 290 8.98 7.31 -4.15
N GLY A 291 8.67 8.07 -3.11
CA GLY A 291 8.72 7.58 -1.74
C GLY A 291 8.86 8.72 -0.74
N TYR A 292 8.36 8.48 0.46
CA TYR A 292 8.48 9.43 1.57
C TYR A 292 8.85 8.68 2.84
N ILE A 293 10.02 8.95 3.38
CA ILE A 293 10.48 8.34 4.63
C ILE A 293 10.00 9.17 5.81
N THR A 294 9.40 8.48 6.76
CA THR A 294 9.01 9.01 8.07
C THR A 294 9.71 8.22 9.16
N VAL A 295 9.82 8.80 10.35
CA VAL A 295 10.41 8.17 11.54
C VAL A 295 9.39 8.26 12.67
N GLY A 296 9.03 7.12 13.26
CA GLY A 296 8.01 7.08 14.29
C GLY A 296 8.06 5.84 15.19
N THR A 297 7.16 5.79 16.14
CA THR A 297 6.92 4.63 17.02
C THR A 297 5.61 3.96 16.68
#